data_c78a53ce582570632a05ac132f65ff2f
#
_entry.id   c78a53ce582570632a05ac132f65ff2f
#
_cell.length_a   1.000
_cell.length_b   1.000
_cell.length_c   1.000
_cell.angle_alpha   90.00
_cell.angle_beta   90.00
_cell.angle_gamma   90.00
#
_symmetry.space_group_name_H-M   'P 1'
#
loop_
_entity.id
_entity.type
_entity.pdbx_description
1 polymer ?
#
loop_
_entity_poly.entity_id
_entity_poly.type
_entity_poly.pdbx_seq_one_letter_code
_entity_poly.pdbx_strand_id
1 'polypeptide(L)'
;MPSTTLQQSFTANSLRLAPLTGADARALLGWRYNPPYDWYNPPPLSKEVVANLIDPKWQFHSIKADDALIAYASFGNDGRVTGGDYTAPAIDIGLGLAPALTGRGLGSIVLQAILEFAEMTFPSPTARLTVARFNQRAIRLYERAGFKACQEFTHERVAYWVMVKSLGEREHHSLTAQPA
;
A
#
# COMPACT_ATOMS: atom_id res chain seq x y z
N MET A 1 11.58 25.32 28.31
CA MET A 1 10.34 25.07 27.56
C MET A 1 10.34 23.60 27.19
N PRO A 2 9.45 22.76 27.75
CA PRO A 2 9.44 21.35 27.41
C PRO A 2 8.74 21.17 26.07
N SER A 3 9.47 20.61 25.11
CA SER A 3 8.90 20.12 23.84
C SER A 3 7.97 18.95 24.15
N THR A 4 6.69 19.22 24.19
CA THR A 4 5.68 18.16 24.28
C THR A 4 5.68 17.39 22.97
N THR A 5 6.40 16.28 22.94
CA THR A 5 6.31 15.28 21.86
C THR A 5 4.91 14.69 21.93
N LEU A 6 4.02 15.18 21.08
CA LEU A 6 2.73 14.55 20.82
C LEU A 6 3.01 13.19 20.17
N GLN A 7 3.13 12.17 20.99
CA GLN A 7 3.03 10.78 20.59
C GLN A 7 1.54 10.54 20.32
N GLN A 8 1.06 10.99 19.13
CA GLN A 8 -0.26 10.64 18.64
C GLN A 8 -0.30 9.14 18.48
N SER A 9 -1.13 8.47 19.27
CA SER A 9 -1.41 7.03 19.12
C SER A 9 -2.29 6.84 17.89
N PHE A 10 -1.66 6.66 16.72
CA PHE A 10 -2.39 6.32 15.50
C PHE A 10 -2.95 4.89 15.62
N THR A 11 -4.20 4.73 15.24
CA THR A 11 -4.85 3.43 15.02
C THR A 11 -5.27 3.33 13.56
N ALA A 12 -5.50 2.13 13.04
CA ALA A 12 -5.98 1.97 11.67
C ALA A 12 -7.27 2.77 11.43
N ASN A 13 -8.19 2.77 12.40
CA ASN A 13 -9.46 3.49 12.34
C ASN A 13 -9.33 5.03 12.35
N SER A 14 -8.17 5.56 12.74
CA SER A 14 -7.90 7.01 12.67
C SER A 14 -7.34 7.45 11.32
N LEU A 15 -7.07 6.51 10.42
CA LEU A 15 -6.56 6.78 9.10
C LEU A 15 -7.69 6.86 8.07
N ARG A 16 -7.61 7.84 7.20
CA ARG A 16 -8.57 8.01 6.11
C ARG A 16 -7.91 7.68 4.77
N LEU A 17 -8.48 6.69 4.07
CA LEU A 17 -8.13 6.39 2.69
C LEU A 17 -9.13 7.07 1.76
N ALA A 18 -8.62 7.75 0.74
CA ALA A 18 -9.43 8.41 -0.29
C ALA A 18 -8.66 8.42 -1.62
N PRO A 19 -9.34 8.52 -2.78
CA PRO A 19 -8.66 8.67 -4.06
C PRO A 19 -7.63 9.80 -4.00
N LEU A 20 -6.46 9.57 -4.61
CA LEU A 20 -5.34 10.51 -4.58
C LEU A 20 -5.72 11.81 -5.28
N THR A 21 -5.58 12.94 -4.61
CA THR A 21 -5.81 14.25 -5.21
C THR A 21 -4.56 14.79 -5.92
N GLY A 22 -4.73 15.78 -6.82
CA GLY A 22 -3.58 16.43 -7.45
C GLY A 22 -2.65 17.12 -6.45
N ALA A 23 -3.15 17.58 -5.31
CA ALA A 23 -2.33 18.16 -4.23
C ALA A 23 -1.50 17.06 -3.55
N ASP A 24 -2.12 15.92 -3.23
CA ASP A 24 -1.45 14.78 -2.62
C ASP A 24 -0.40 14.17 -3.57
N ALA A 25 -0.71 14.06 -4.87
CA ALA A 25 0.23 13.59 -5.89
C ALA A 25 1.49 14.48 -5.95
N ARG A 26 1.34 15.80 -5.92
CA ARG A 26 2.47 16.73 -5.86
C ARG A 26 3.30 16.57 -4.59
N ALA A 27 2.65 16.40 -3.45
CA ALA A 27 3.33 16.16 -2.18
C ALA A 27 4.12 14.84 -2.20
N LEU A 28 3.50 13.75 -2.70
CA LEU A 28 4.12 12.44 -2.86
C LEU A 28 5.34 12.50 -3.78
N LEU A 29 5.26 13.20 -4.91
CA LEU A 29 6.37 13.35 -5.85
C LEU A 29 7.57 14.11 -5.25
N GLY A 30 7.38 14.80 -4.14
CA GLY A 30 8.46 15.41 -3.35
C GLY A 30 9.17 14.47 -2.38
N TRP A 31 8.66 13.24 -2.16
CA TRP A 31 9.26 12.32 -1.22
C TRP A 31 10.63 11.83 -1.70
N ARG A 32 11.57 11.72 -0.76
CA ARG A 32 12.92 11.21 -1.03
C ARG A 32 13.32 10.29 0.10
N TYR A 33 13.66 9.06 -0.25
CA TYR A 33 14.18 8.06 0.67
C TYR A 33 15.70 8.02 0.60
N ASN A 34 16.33 7.68 1.71
CA ASN A 34 17.77 7.46 1.76
C ASN A 34 18.14 6.06 1.23
N PRO A 35 19.35 5.86 0.72
CA PRO A 35 19.84 4.55 0.33
C PRO A 35 19.67 3.50 1.44
N PRO A 36 19.37 2.25 1.12
CA PRO A 36 19.15 1.69 -0.24
C PRO A 36 17.70 1.89 -0.77
N TYR A 37 16.86 2.64 -0.06
CA TYR A 37 15.44 2.81 -0.39
C TYR A 37 15.17 3.94 -1.39
N ASP A 38 16.21 4.67 -1.80
CA ASP A 38 16.16 5.65 -2.90
C ASP A 38 15.73 5.03 -4.24
N TRP A 39 15.82 3.71 -4.36
CA TRP A 39 15.19 2.93 -5.43
C TRP A 39 13.69 3.22 -5.60
N TYR A 40 13.00 3.54 -4.52
CA TYR A 40 11.57 3.85 -4.52
C TYR A 40 11.26 5.35 -4.63
N ASN A 41 12.26 6.19 -4.91
CA ASN A 41 12.03 7.60 -5.11
C ASN A 41 11.12 7.82 -6.32
N PRO A 42 10.06 8.62 -6.17
CA PRO A 42 9.19 8.93 -7.29
C PRO A 42 9.93 9.72 -8.38
N PRO A 43 9.42 9.67 -9.62
CA PRO A 43 9.99 10.45 -10.72
C PRO A 43 9.89 11.97 -10.45
N PRO A 44 10.62 12.79 -11.21
CA PRO A 44 10.50 14.24 -11.10
C PRO A 44 9.07 14.74 -11.31
N LEU A 45 8.71 15.78 -10.57
CA LEU A 45 7.40 16.40 -10.68
C LEU A 45 7.17 16.94 -12.09
N SER A 46 6.11 16.50 -12.74
CA SER A 46 5.59 17.05 -13.99
C SER A 46 4.05 17.00 -14.00
N LYS A 47 3.43 17.80 -14.89
CA LYS A 47 1.96 17.77 -15.06
C LYS A 47 1.48 16.39 -15.51
N GLU A 48 2.23 15.73 -16.37
CA GLU A 48 1.92 14.40 -16.90
C GLU A 48 1.98 13.33 -15.80
N VAL A 49 3.04 13.33 -14.97
CA VAL A 49 3.17 12.40 -13.86
C VAL A 49 2.05 12.59 -12.84
N VAL A 50 1.69 13.84 -12.52
CA VAL A 50 0.53 14.11 -11.63
C VAL A 50 -0.76 13.58 -12.26
N ALA A 51 -1.01 13.84 -13.55
CA ALA A 51 -2.20 13.35 -14.24
C ALA A 51 -2.29 11.83 -14.24
N ASN A 52 -1.15 11.14 -14.43
CA ASN A 52 -1.10 9.68 -14.36
C ASN A 52 -1.40 9.16 -12.95
N LEU A 53 -0.84 9.76 -11.90
CA LEU A 53 -1.07 9.31 -10.52
C LEU A 53 -2.54 9.47 -10.08
N ILE A 54 -3.25 10.48 -10.57
CA ILE A 54 -4.66 10.70 -10.24
C ILE A 54 -5.65 10.04 -11.22
N ASP A 55 -5.15 9.37 -12.26
CA ASP A 55 -5.99 8.61 -13.19
C ASP A 55 -6.63 7.42 -12.45
N PRO A 56 -7.98 7.34 -12.40
CA PRO A 56 -8.69 6.29 -11.67
C PRO A 56 -8.31 4.86 -12.05
N LYS A 57 -7.76 4.63 -13.25
CA LYS A 57 -7.34 3.29 -13.69
C LYS A 57 -6.22 2.70 -12.84
N TRP A 58 -5.39 3.54 -12.19
CA TRP A 58 -4.28 3.12 -11.34
C TRP A 58 -4.67 2.97 -9.87
N GLN A 59 -5.86 3.44 -9.50
CA GLN A 59 -6.44 3.32 -8.17
C GLN A 59 -5.50 3.74 -7.04
N PHE A 60 -4.78 4.86 -7.24
CA PHE A 60 -3.98 5.46 -6.17
C PHE A 60 -4.88 6.11 -5.13
N HIS A 61 -4.57 5.86 -3.87
CA HIS A 61 -5.26 6.42 -2.72
C HIS A 61 -4.25 7.11 -1.79
N SER A 62 -4.61 8.28 -1.30
CA SER A 62 -3.92 8.92 -0.18
C SER A 62 -4.36 8.30 1.13
N ILE A 63 -3.43 8.16 2.06
CA ILE A 63 -3.69 7.76 3.44
C ILE A 63 -3.30 8.91 4.33
N LYS A 64 -4.29 9.46 5.03
CA LYS A 64 -4.14 10.65 5.86
C LYS A 64 -4.44 10.35 7.32
N ALA A 65 -3.64 10.96 8.18
CA ALA A 65 -3.95 11.11 9.59
C ALA A 65 -4.31 12.59 9.79
N ASP A 66 -5.52 12.88 10.23
CA ASP A 66 -6.14 14.19 10.13
C ASP A 66 -6.06 14.70 8.67
N ASP A 67 -5.39 15.82 8.43
CA ASP A 67 -5.18 16.34 7.06
C ASP A 67 -3.78 16.05 6.49
N ALA A 68 -2.90 15.43 7.26
CA ALA A 68 -1.54 15.15 6.84
C ALA A 68 -1.45 13.88 5.99
N LEU A 69 -0.86 13.97 4.79
CA LEU A 69 -0.55 12.81 3.96
C LEU A 69 0.61 12.03 4.59
N ILE A 70 0.32 10.82 5.07
CA ILE A 70 1.30 9.96 5.75
C ILE A 70 1.75 8.77 4.93
N ALA A 71 0.89 8.32 4.00
CA ALA A 71 1.17 7.18 3.12
C ALA A 71 0.32 7.25 1.86
N TYR A 72 0.62 6.39 0.91
CA TYR A 72 -0.27 6.09 -0.22
C TYR A 72 -0.41 4.58 -0.39
N ALA A 73 -1.47 4.17 -1.08
CA ALA A 73 -1.64 2.84 -1.62
C ALA A 73 -2.11 2.91 -3.07
N SER A 74 -1.76 1.91 -3.87
CA SER A 74 -2.35 1.65 -5.18
C SER A 74 -2.93 0.23 -5.20
N PHE A 75 -3.97 0.02 -6.00
CA PHE A 75 -4.65 -1.26 -6.11
C PHE A 75 -4.72 -1.70 -7.57
N GLY A 76 -4.18 -2.88 -7.88
CA GLY A 76 -4.12 -3.42 -9.23
C GLY A 76 -2.74 -3.34 -9.87
N ASN A 77 -2.67 -3.03 -11.16
CA ASN A 77 -1.46 -3.21 -11.96
C ASN A 77 -0.23 -2.42 -11.49
N ASP A 78 -0.40 -1.30 -10.83
CA ASP A 78 0.71 -0.50 -10.30
C ASP A 78 1.52 -1.26 -9.24
N GLY A 79 0.87 -2.16 -8.47
CA GLY A 79 1.55 -3.01 -7.48
C GLY A 79 2.39 -4.15 -8.09
N ARG A 80 2.45 -4.28 -9.42
CA ARG A 80 3.16 -5.36 -10.13
C ARG A 80 4.53 -4.91 -10.61
N VAL A 81 5.46 -5.87 -10.67
CA VAL A 81 6.77 -5.69 -11.29
C VAL A 81 6.91 -6.67 -12.46
N THR A 82 7.41 -6.21 -13.60
CA THR A 82 7.61 -7.05 -14.79
C THR A 82 8.46 -8.28 -14.45
N GLY A 83 8.00 -9.45 -14.88
CA GLY A 83 8.68 -10.74 -14.64
C GLY A 83 8.06 -11.56 -13.51
N GLY A 84 7.16 -10.99 -12.70
CA GLY A 84 6.38 -11.76 -11.73
C GLY A 84 5.20 -12.48 -12.38
N ASP A 85 4.75 -13.57 -11.75
CA ASP A 85 3.52 -14.27 -12.12
C ASP A 85 2.32 -13.68 -11.35
N TYR A 86 1.41 -13.07 -12.09
CA TYR A 86 0.19 -12.43 -11.58
C TYR A 86 -1.08 -13.08 -12.14
N THR A 87 -0.99 -14.32 -12.59
CA THR A 87 -2.10 -15.05 -13.21
C THR A 87 -3.16 -15.47 -12.20
N ALA A 88 -2.75 -15.83 -10.98
CA ALA A 88 -3.69 -16.18 -9.93
C ALA A 88 -4.49 -14.93 -9.49
N PRO A 89 -5.83 -15.04 -9.30
CA PRO A 89 -6.66 -13.93 -8.86
C PRO A 89 -6.22 -13.39 -7.49
N ALA A 90 -5.90 -12.11 -7.44
CA ALA A 90 -5.57 -11.40 -6.20
C ALA A 90 -5.72 -9.90 -6.42
N ILE A 91 -5.92 -9.14 -5.36
CA ILE A 91 -5.73 -7.70 -5.40
C ILE A 91 -4.26 -7.37 -5.18
N ASP A 92 -3.62 -6.81 -6.20
CA ASP A 92 -2.23 -6.34 -6.10
C ASP A 92 -2.20 -5.00 -5.38
N ILE A 93 -1.33 -4.87 -4.40
CA ILE A 93 -1.22 -3.69 -3.55
C ILE A 93 0.19 -3.11 -3.66
N GLY A 94 0.27 -1.86 -4.11
CA GLY A 94 1.46 -1.02 -3.94
C GLY A 94 1.26 -0.10 -2.73
N LEU A 95 2.32 0.23 -2.01
CA LEU A 95 2.24 1.19 -0.90
C LEU A 95 3.56 1.88 -0.62
N GLY A 96 3.48 3.08 -0.07
CA GLY A 96 4.62 3.83 0.42
C GLY A 96 4.26 4.68 1.62
N LEU A 97 5.16 4.74 2.60
CA LEU A 97 5.05 5.57 3.79
C LEU A 97 5.92 6.82 3.62
N ALA A 98 5.43 7.98 4.03
CA ALA A 98 6.21 9.22 3.99
C ALA A 98 7.60 9.01 4.59
N PRO A 99 8.69 9.47 3.93
CA PRO A 99 10.07 9.18 4.36
C PRO A 99 10.34 9.52 5.82
N ALA A 100 9.82 10.66 6.28
CA ALA A 100 9.98 11.12 7.67
C ALA A 100 9.31 10.20 8.72
N LEU A 101 8.41 9.32 8.29
CA LEU A 101 7.64 8.42 9.16
C LEU A 101 8.15 6.97 9.11
N THR A 102 9.10 6.67 8.23
CA THR A 102 9.68 5.33 8.13
C THR A 102 10.49 4.99 9.39
N GLY A 103 10.47 3.71 9.79
CA GLY A 103 11.22 3.24 10.98
C GLY A 103 10.59 3.60 12.33
N ARG A 104 9.39 4.21 12.35
CA ARG A 104 8.69 4.63 13.57
C ARG A 104 7.55 3.69 14.00
N GLY A 105 7.47 2.50 13.42
CA GLY A 105 6.42 1.52 13.76
C GLY A 105 5.06 1.74 13.07
N LEU A 106 4.90 2.82 12.29
CA LEU A 106 3.62 3.17 11.65
C LEU A 106 3.23 2.23 10.50
N GLY A 107 4.20 1.50 9.94
CA GLY A 107 3.95 0.62 8.79
C GLY A 107 2.87 -0.43 9.04
N SER A 108 2.78 -1.00 10.24
CA SER A 108 1.77 -2.01 10.59
C SER A 108 0.37 -1.43 10.63
N ILE A 109 0.21 -0.22 11.17
CA ILE A 109 -1.07 0.48 11.26
C ILE A 109 -1.54 0.87 9.86
N VAL A 110 -0.64 1.39 9.02
CA VAL A 110 -0.93 1.76 7.63
C VAL A 110 -1.29 0.52 6.81
N LEU A 111 -0.51 -0.57 6.92
CA LEU A 111 -0.83 -1.81 6.20
C LEU A 111 -2.17 -2.40 6.63
N GLN A 112 -2.49 -2.38 7.93
CA GLN A 112 -3.79 -2.83 8.43
C GLN A 112 -4.93 -2.01 7.80
N ALA A 113 -4.85 -0.68 7.80
CA ALA A 113 -5.87 0.17 7.18
C ALA A 113 -6.03 -0.10 5.67
N ILE A 114 -4.91 -0.36 4.96
CA ILE A 114 -4.93 -0.73 3.54
C ILE A 114 -5.66 -2.06 3.34
N LEU A 115 -5.38 -3.09 4.17
CA LEU A 115 -6.00 -4.40 4.05
C LEU A 115 -7.50 -4.34 4.37
N GLU A 116 -7.90 -3.61 5.41
CA GLU A 116 -9.32 -3.39 5.74
C GLU A 116 -10.05 -2.68 4.59
N PHE A 117 -9.44 -1.66 4.00
CA PHE A 117 -9.99 -1.00 2.82
C PHE A 117 -10.10 -1.95 1.62
N ALA A 118 -9.07 -2.75 1.37
CA ALA A 118 -9.08 -3.73 0.27
C ALA A 118 -10.18 -4.77 0.45
N GLU A 119 -10.35 -5.31 1.66
CA GLU A 119 -11.42 -6.26 2.00
C GLU A 119 -12.82 -5.67 1.80
N MET A 120 -13.00 -4.38 2.10
CA MET A 120 -14.31 -3.72 1.91
C MET A 120 -14.60 -3.35 0.46
N THR A 121 -13.56 -3.10 -0.34
CA THR A 121 -13.72 -2.47 -1.65
C THR A 121 -13.64 -3.48 -2.81
N PHE A 122 -12.77 -4.48 -2.68
CA PHE A 122 -12.50 -5.40 -3.79
C PHE A 122 -13.02 -6.81 -3.50
N PRO A 123 -13.67 -7.47 -4.49
CA PRO A 123 -14.19 -8.82 -4.33
C PRO A 123 -13.09 -9.87 -4.54
N SER A 124 -11.96 -9.73 -3.83
CA SER A 124 -10.84 -10.67 -3.93
C SER A 124 -10.55 -11.30 -2.59
N PRO A 125 -10.46 -12.64 -2.52
CA PRO A 125 -10.13 -13.33 -1.26
C PRO A 125 -8.64 -13.27 -0.94
N THR A 126 -7.80 -12.68 -1.80
CA THR A 126 -6.34 -12.68 -1.67
C THR A 126 -5.78 -11.30 -1.95
N ALA A 127 -4.94 -10.81 -1.03
CA ALA A 127 -4.05 -9.68 -1.25
C ALA A 127 -2.67 -10.17 -1.70
N ARG A 128 -2.04 -9.44 -2.62
CA ARG A 128 -0.72 -9.72 -3.15
C ARG A 128 0.15 -8.47 -3.12
N LEU A 129 1.41 -8.63 -2.75
CA LEU A 129 2.44 -7.59 -2.70
C LEU A 129 3.67 -8.07 -3.47
N THR A 130 4.33 -7.16 -4.16
CA THR A 130 5.64 -7.42 -4.76
C THR A 130 6.67 -6.52 -4.09
N VAL A 131 7.75 -7.10 -3.57
CA VAL A 131 8.75 -6.40 -2.77
C VAL A 131 10.16 -6.77 -3.20
N ALA A 132 11.04 -5.76 -3.34
CA ALA A 132 12.45 -6.01 -3.60
C ALA A 132 13.11 -6.68 -2.38
N ARG A 133 13.94 -7.70 -2.61
CA ARG A 133 14.56 -8.49 -1.54
C ARG A 133 15.47 -7.69 -0.61
N PHE A 134 16.05 -6.59 -1.08
CA PHE A 134 16.83 -5.70 -0.21
C PHE A 134 15.97 -4.95 0.82
N ASN A 135 14.64 -4.83 0.57
CA ASN A 135 13.72 -4.12 1.46
C ASN A 135 13.29 -4.99 2.66
N GLN A 136 14.25 -5.33 3.50
CA GLN A 136 14.05 -6.19 4.66
C GLN A 136 13.06 -5.61 5.68
N ARG A 137 12.90 -4.29 5.72
CA ARG A 137 11.89 -3.66 6.59
C ARG A 137 10.48 -3.99 6.15
N ALA A 138 10.19 -3.86 4.86
CA ALA A 138 8.89 -4.18 4.30
C ALA A 138 8.62 -5.69 4.38
N ILE A 139 9.60 -6.54 4.05
CA ILE A 139 9.44 -8.00 4.13
C ILE A 139 9.03 -8.42 5.54
N ARG A 140 9.76 -7.99 6.58
CA ARG A 140 9.40 -8.29 7.97
C ARG A 140 8.03 -7.73 8.38
N LEU A 141 7.63 -6.58 7.85
CA LEU A 141 6.30 -6.02 8.06
C LEU A 141 5.22 -6.94 7.48
N TYR A 142 5.41 -7.37 6.22
CA TYR A 142 4.45 -8.22 5.51
C TYR A 142 4.35 -9.61 6.14
N GLU A 143 5.47 -10.23 6.52
CA GLU A 143 5.48 -11.51 7.23
C GLU A 143 4.71 -11.43 8.55
N ARG A 144 4.92 -10.39 9.36
CA ARG A 144 4.15 -10.17 10.59
C ARG A 144 2.66 -9.95 10.35
N ALA A 145 2.30 -9.38 9.20
CA ALA A 145 0.91 -9.21 8.80
C ALA A 145 0.29 -10.50 8.21
N GLY A 146 1.06 -11.60 8.12
CA GLY A 146 0.59 -12.90 7.65
C GLY A 146 0.77 -13.15 6.15
N PHE A 147 1.50 -12.28 5.43
CA PHE A 147 1.89 -12.56 4.06
C PHE A 147 2.96 -13.65 3.99
N LYS A 148 2.89 -14.47 2.96
CA LYS A 148 3.86 -15.53 2.67
C LYS A 148 4.43 -15.34 1.27
N ALA A 149 5.74 -15.47 1.12
CA ALA A 149 6.40 -15.48 -0.18
C ALA A 149 5.95 -16.72 -0.98
N CYS A 150 5.52 -16.50 -2.21
CA CYS A 150 5.06 -17.57 -3.11
C CYS A 150 5.89 -17.65 -4.40
N GLN A 151 6.61 -16.59 -4.76
CA GLN A 151 7.48 -16.57 -5.93
C GLN A 151 8.69 -15.66 -5.67
N GLU A 152 9.83 -16.04 -6.26
CA GLU A 152 11.00 -15.19 -6.42
C GLU A 152 11.32 -15.02 -7.91
N PHE A 153 11.67 -13.80 -8.32
CA PHE A 153 12.10 -13.49 -9.68
C PHE A 153 13.06 -12.30 -9.68
N THR A 154 13.72 -12.07 -10.82
CA THR A 154 14.64 -10.95 -10.99
C THR A 154 14.16 -10.06 -12.14
N HIS A 155 14.13 -8.75 -11.92
CA HIS A 155 13.91 -7.75 -12.93
C HIS A 155 14.97 -6.64 -12.79
N GLU A 156 15.58 -6.23 -13.89
CA GLU A 156 16.63 -5.18 -13.92
C GLU A 156 17.73 -5.37 -12.84
N ARG A 157 18.18 -6.62 -12.65
CA ARG A 157 19.20 -7.03 -11.65
C ARG A 157 18.76 -6.92 -10.19
N VAL A 158 17.52 -6.60 -9.92
CA VAL A 158 16.94 -6.61 -8.58
C VAL A 158 16.10 -7.87 -8.40
N ALA A 159 16.35 -8.60 -7.31
CA ALA A 159 15.54 -9.75 -6.93
C ALA A 159 14.29 -9.28 -6.16
N TYR A 160 13.14 -9.87 -6.48
CA TYR A 160 11.85 -9.59 -5.89
C TYR A 160 11.19 -10.83 -5.34
N TRP A 161 10.40 -10.65 -4.31
CA TRP A 161 9.40 -11.61 -3.88
C TRP A 161 7.99 -11.13 -4.20
N VAL A 162 7.17 -12.07 -4.70
CA VAL A 162 5.72 -11.95 -4.67
C VAL A 162 5.26 -12.58 -3.37
N MET A 163 4.49 -11.84 -2.59
CA MET A 163 3.96 -12.29 -1.31
C MET A 163 2.44 -12.21 -1.31
N VAL A 164 1.78 -13.22 -0.75
CA VAL A 164 0.31 -13.33 -0.73
C VAL A 164 -0.21 -13.54 0.68
N LYS A 165 -1.43 -13.05 0.91
CA LYS A 165 -2.20 -13.24 2.14
C LYS A 165 -3.66 -13.47 1.79
N SER A 166 -4.30 -14.48 2.39
CA SER A 166 -5.75 -14.61 2.35
C SER A 166 -6.39 -13.46 3.12
N LEU A 167 -7.33 -12.79 2.49
CA LEU A 167 -8.27 -11.87 3.11
C LEU A 167 -9.45 -12.71 3.63
N GLY A 168 -10.12 -12.28 4.70
CA GLY A 168 -11.25 -13.03 5.26
C GLY A 168 -12.33 -13.26 4.21
N GLU A 169 -12.91 -14.47 4.20
CA GLU A 169 -14.12 -14.71 3.44
C GLU A 169 -15.24 -13.87 4.06
N ARG A 170 -15.83 -12.95 3.26
CA ARG A 170 -17.10 -12.37 3.67
C ARG A 170 -18.13 -13.50 3.66
N GLU A 171 -18.66 -13.86 4.79
CA GLU A 171 -19.91 -14.59 4.83
C GLU A 171 -20.96 -13.74 4.09
N HIS A 172 -21.24 -14.11 2.84
CA HIS A 172 -22.43 -13.63 2.17
C HIS A 172 -23.63 -14.14 2.97
N HIS A 173 -24.14 -13.32 3.86
CA HIS A 173 -25.49 -13.52 4.37
C HIS A 173 -26.43 -13.43 3.17
N SER A 174 -26.65 -14.57 2.50
CA SER A 174 -27.78 -14.77 1.61
C SER A 174 -29.03 -14.51 2.45
N LEU A 175 -29.62 -13.33 2.28
CA LEU A 175 -31.01 -13.10 2.66
C LEU A 175 -31.85 -14.04 1.77
N THR A 176 -32.04 -15.26 2.21
CA THR A 176 -33.10 -16.12 1.71
C THR A 176 -34.41 -15.45 2.10
N ALA A 177 -34.98 -14.72 1.15
CA ALA A 177 -36.38 -14.32 1.23
C ALA A 177 -37.21 -15.60 1.39
N GLN A 178 -37.85 -15.79 2.54
CA GLN A 178 -38.92 -16.79 2.67
C GLN A 178 -40.09 -16.31 1.81
N PRO A 179 -40.62 -17.18 0.92
CA PRO A 179 -41.89 -16.89 0.29
C PRO A 179 -43.02 -17.07 1.32
N ALA A 180 -43.92 -16.09 1.27
CA ALA A 180 -45.20 -16.11 2.02
C ALA A 180 -46.13 -17.21 1.55
#